data_9b4fcc980864aaf95471fb339a45aaa1
#
_entry.id   9b4fcc980864aaf95471fb339a45aaa1
#
_cell.length_a   1.000
_cell.length_b   1.000
_cell.length_c   1.000
_cell.angle_alpha   90.00
_cell.angle_beta   90.00
_cell.angle_gamma   90.00
#
_symmetry.space_group_name_H-M   'P 1'
#
loop_
_entity.id
_entity.type
_entity.pdbx_description
1 polymer ?
#
loop_
_entity_poly.entity_id
_entity_poly.type
_entity_poly.pdbx_seq_one_letter_code
_entity_poly.pdbx_strand_id
1 'polypeptide(L)'
;MDYEIKTQGKFKFVEEGEGEPLVLLHGLFGALSNFGGLIEYFRRYNKVVVPLLPLFDLNILDTSVAGLAKYVHKFIETMEYTNVHLLGNSLGGHVGLVYLLKH
;
A
#
# COMPACT_ATOMS: atom_id res chain seq x y z
N MET A 1 -2.27 13.28 11.90
CA MET A 1 -3.60 12.68 11.83
C MET A 1 -3.54 11.19 12.08
N ASP A 2 -4.49 10.72 12.85
CA ASP A 2 -4.54 9.31 13.25
C ASP A 2 -5.56 8.58 12.39
N TYR A 3 -5.11 7.51 11.77
CA TYR A 3 -5.98 6.64 11.00
C TYR A 3 -6.03 5.28 11.66
N GLU A 4 -7.20 4.65 11.57
CA GLU A 4 -7.38 3.31 12.09
C GLU A 4 -6.57 2.32 11.25
N ILE A 5 -5.79 1.47 11.89
CA ILE A 5 -5.07 0.39 11.22
C ILE A 5 -5.99 -0.82 11.18
N LYS A 6 -6.36 -1.22 9.98
CA LYS A 6 -7.21 -2.40 9.76
C LYS A 6 -6.34 -3.62 9.51
N THR A 7 -6.89 -4.79 9.77
CA THR A 7 -6.19 -6.06 9.58
C THR A 7 -7.05 -7.01 8.76
N GLN A 8 -6.44 -7.64 7.75
CA GLN A 8 -7.07 -8.69 6.97
C GLN A 8 -6.03 -9.80 6.82
N GLY A 9 -6.23 -10.92 7.52
CA GLY A 9 -5.22 -11.96 7.58
C GLY A 9 -3.93 -11.42 8.18
N LYS A 10 -2.83 -11.54 7.45
CA LYS A 10 -1.53 -11.01 7.88
C LYS A 10 -1.30 -9.56 7.46
N PHE A 11 -2.22 -8.98 6.70
CA PHE A 11 -2.04 -7.64 6.16
C PHE A 11 -2.59 -6.59 7.10
N LYS A 12 -1.82 -5.51 7.28
CA LYS A 12 -2.25 -4.33 8.04
C LYS A 12 -2.27 -3.15 7.07
N PHE A 13 -3.30 -2.33 7.17
CA PHE A 13 -3.48 -1.26 6.20
C PHE A 13 -4.40 -0.18 6.75
N VAL A 14 -4.34 0.98 6.11
CA VAL A 14 -5.30 2.06 6.32
C VAL A 14 -6.20 2.09 5.09
N GLU A 15 -7.50 2.26 5.30
CA GLU A 15 -8.46 2.36 4.20
C GLU A 15 -9.44 3.47 4.51
N GLU A 16 -9.52 4.49 3.65
CA GLU A 16 -10.37 5.66 3.83
C GLU A 16 -11.07 6.00 2.52
N GLY A 17 -12.35 6.35 2.61
CA GLY A 17 -13.12 6.77 1.44
C GLY A 17 -13.75 5.61 0.70
N GLU A 18 -14.39 5.93 -0.42
CA GLU A 18 -15.09 4.97 -1.27
C GLU A 18 -14.76 5.25 -2.74
N GLY A 19 -14.93 4.25 -3.58
CA GLY A 19 -14.69 4.36 -5.00
C GLY A 19 -13.59 3.43 -5.45
N GLU A 20 -12.98 3.74 -6.61
CA GLU A 20 -11.90 2.92 -7.13
C GLU A 20 -10.69 2.99 -6.19
N PRO A 21 -10.05 1.84 -5.92
CA PRO A 21 -8.91 1.83 -5.00
C PRO A 21 -7.72 2.62 -5.54
N LEU A 22 -7.20 3.53 -4.71
CA LEU A 22 -5.92 4.20 -4.92
C LEU A 22 -5.00 3.67 -3.84
N VAL A 23 -4.04 2.84 -4.21
CA VAL A 23 -3.11 2.21 -3.29
C VAL A 23 -1.84 3.04 -3.21
N LEU A 24 -1.52 3.52 -2.00
CA LEU A 24 -0.34 4.33 -1.75
C LEU A 24 0.74 3.45 -1.14
N LEU A 25 1.90 3.37 -1.81
CA LEU A 25 3.01 2.55 -1.37
C LEU A 25 4.09 3.44 -0.76
N HIS A 26 4.33 3.28 0.53
CA HIS A 26 5.23 4.14 1.29
C HIS A 26 6.70 3.73 1.15
N GLY A 27 7.60 4.67 1.46
CA GLY A 27 9.03 4.41 1.52
C GLY A 27 9.48 4.00 2.92
N LEU A 28 10.81 3.96 3.09
CA LEU A 28 11.41 3.42 4.31
C LEU A 28 11.02 4.13 5.60
N PHE A 29 10.92 5.45 5.56
CA PHE A 29 10.69 6.23 6.78
C PHE A 29 9.41 7.01 6.78
N GLY A 30 8.58 6.78 5.81
CA GLY A 30 7.48 7.70 5.57
C GLY A 30 6.10 7.21 5.91
N ALA A 31 5.90 5.93 5.93
CA ALA A 31 4.62 5.33 6.21
C ALA A 31 3.44 6.32 6.04
N LEU A 32 2.63 6.45 7.06
CA LEU A 32 1.42 7.27 6.98
C LEU A 32 1.69 8.78 6.98
N SER A 33 2.76 9.21 7.62
CA SER A 33 3.03 10.63 7.77
C SER A 33 3.27 11.34 6.45
N ASN A 34 3.83 10.63 5.46
CA ASN A 34 4.09 11.22 4.15
C ASN A 34 2.84 11.32 3.27
N PHE A 35 1.78 10.59 3.61
CA PHE A 35 0.59 10.52 2.78
C PHE A 35 -0.63 11.25 3.35
N GLY A 36 -0.50 11.89 4.51
CA GLY A 36 -1.64 12.53 5.16
C GLY A 36 -2.42 13.45 4.24
N GLY A 37 -1.72 14.35 3.55
CA GLY A 37 -2.37 15.26 2.61
C GLY A 37 -3.02 14.55 1.44
N LEU A 38 -2.36 13.50 0.92
CA LEU A 38 -2.91 12.73 -0.18
C LEU A 38 -4.15 11.95 0.24
N ILE A 39 -4.13 11.37 1.43
CA ILE A 39 -5.28 10.64 1.95
C ILE A 39 -6.46 11.58 2.08
N GLU A 40 -6.25 12.75 2.71
CA GLU A 40 -7.34 13.71 2.93
C GLU A 40 -7.90 14.26 1.62
N TYR A 41 -7.06 14.44 0.62
CA TYR A 41 -7.53 14.93 -0.68
C TYR A 41 -8.30 13.85 -1.43
N PHE A 42 -7.69 12.66 -1.62
CA PHE A 42 -8.24 11.64 -2.50
C PHE A 42 -9.37 10.81 -1.87
N ARG A 43 -9.49 10.80 -0.54
CA ARG A 43 -10.59 10.06 0.10
C ARG A 43 -11.96 10.56 -0.33
N ARG A 44 -12.03 11.74 -0.88
CA ARG A 44 -13.28 12.32 -1.38
C ARG A 44 -13.70 11.72 -2.73
N TYR A 45 -12.77 11.10 -3.43
CA TYR A 45 -12.99 10.59 -4.78
C TYR A 45 -12.70 9.11 -4.92
N ASN A 46 -11.87 8.57 -4.06
CA ASN A 46 -11.36 7.21 -4.17
C ASN A 46 -11.40 6.52 -2.82
N LYS A 47 -11.35 5.19 -2.87
CA LYS A 47 -10.99 4.42 -1.69
C LYS A 47 -9.46 4.46 -1.60
N VAL A 48 -8.93 5.20 -0.63
CA VAL A 48 -7.49 5.34 -0.45
C VAL A 48 -7.01 4.25 0.49
N VAL A 49 -6.05 3.46 0.03
CA VAL A 49 -5.56 2.30 0.76
C VAL A 49 -4.06 2.41 0.93
N VAL A 50 -3.58 2.31 2.17
CA VAL A 50 -2.16 2.35 2.46
C VAL A 50 -1.77 1.05 3.16
N PRO A 51 -1.30 0.04 2.41
CA PRO A 51 -0.81 -1.18 3.06
C PRO A 51 0.49 -0.87 3.79
N LEU A 52 0.63 -1.40 5.00
CA LEU A 52 1.85 -1.23 5.77
C LEU A 52 2.84 -2.30 5.29
N LEU A 53 3.84 -1.88 4.53
CA LEU A 53 4.83 -2.80 3.97
C LEU A 53 5.73 -3.33 5.07
N PRO A 54 6.07 -4.63 5.05
CA PRO A 54 6.84 -5.24 6.15
C PRO A 54 8.34 -4.98 5.99
N LEU A 55 8.73 -3.71 5.99
CA LEU A 55 10.11 -3.31 5.73
C LEU A 55 11.07 -3.73 6.83
N PHE A 56 10.59 -3.81 8.06
CA PHE A 56 11.43 -4.13 9.21
C PHE A 56 10.99 -5.39 9.95
N ASP A 57 10.14 -6.19 9.32
CA ASP A 57 9.64 -7.42 9.94
C ASP A 57 10.65 -8.54 9.70
N LEU A 58 11.30 -8.97 10.77
CA LEU A 58 12.33 -10.00 10.70
C LEU A 58 11.77 -11.39 10.36
N ASN A 59 10.46 -11.56 10.43
CA ASN A 59 9.81 -12.82 10.06
C ASN A 59 9.50 -12.91 8.58
N ILE A 60 9.72 -11.84 7.84
CA ILE A 60 9.53 -11.84 6.39
C ILE A 60 10.84 -12.29 5.76
N LEU A 61 10.80 -13.38 5.03
CA LEU A 61 11.99 -13.99 4.44
C LEU A 61 12.56 -13.19 3.27
N ASP A 62 11.73 -12.39 2.61
CA ASP A 62 12.15 -11.65 1.43
C ASP A 62 11.62 -10.22 1.47
N THR A 63 12.52 -9.28 1.85
CA THR A 63 12.21 -7.86 1.87
C THR A 63 12.79 -7.13 0.67
N SER A 64 13.24 -7.87 -0.36
CA SER A 64 13.69 -7.26 -1.61
C SER A 64 12.52 -6.56 -2.30
N VAL A 65 12.84 -5.71 -3.29
CA VAL A 65 11.80 -5.02 -4.06
C VAL A 65 10.86 -6.03 -4.71
N ALA A 66 11.39 -7.12 -5.26
CA ALA A 66 10.57 -8.16 -5.87
C ALA A 66 9.66 -8.83 -4.83
N GLY A 67 10.18 -9.10 -3.63
CA GLY A 67 9.39 -9.71 -2.57
C GLY A 67 8.31 -8.78 -2.07
N LEU A 68 8.62 -7.48 -1.95
CA LEU A 68 7.62 -6.49 -1.56
C LEU A 68 6.54 -6.33 -2.62
N ALA A 69 6.91 -6.39 -3.90
CA ALA A 69 5.93 -6.35 -4.99
C ALA A 69 5.00 -7.56 -4.94
N LYS A 70 5.54 -8.73 -4.62
CA LYS A 70 4.73 -9.93 -4.44
C LYS A 70 3.78 -9.78 -3.25
N TYR A 71 4.26 -9.15 -2.17
CA TYR A 71 3.43 -8.87 -1.00
C TYR A 71 2.25 -7.98 -1.39
N VAL A 72 2.51 -6.91 -2.16
CA VAL A 72 1.47 -6.01 -2.64
C VAL A 72 0.48 -6.76 -3.52
N HIS A 73 0.97 -7.63 -4.40
CA HIS A 73 0.10 -8.42 -5.27
C HIS A 73 -0.86 -9.29 -4.45
N LYS A 74 -0.33 -9.98 -3.44
CA LYS A 74 -1.15 -10.82 -2.57
C LYS A 74 -2.16 -10.00 -1.78
N PHE A 75 -1.76 -8.80 -1.34
CA PHE A 75 -2.67 -7.92 -0.63
C PHE A 75 -3.85 -7.50 -1.52
N ILE A 76 -3.55 -7.03 -2.73
CA ILE A 76 -4.60 -6.60 -3.66
C ILE A 76 -5.53 -7.76 -4.01
N GLU A 77 -4.96 -8.94 -4.21
CA GLU A 77 -5.74 -10.14 -4.50
C GLU A 77 -6.64 -10.53 -3.32
N THR A 78 -6.09 -10.50 -2.10
CA THR A 78 -6.84 -10.83 -0.89
C THR A 78 -8.00 -9.87 -0.68
N MET A 79 -7.80 -8.58 -0.95
CA MET A 79 -8.84 -7.57 -0.80
C MET A 79 -9.83 -7.56 -1.97
N GLU A 80 -9.54 -8.32 -3.02
CA GLU A 80 -10.39 -8.41 -4.20
C GLU A 80 -10.60 -7.06 -4.90
N TYR A 81 -9.59 -6.19 -4.84
CA TYR A 81 -9.65 -4.90 -5.51
C TYR A 81 -9.53 -5.05 -7.01
N THR A 82 -10.32 -4.27 -7.75
CA THR A 82 -10.25 -4.18 -9.20
C THR A 82 -10.06 -2.72 -9.59
N ASN A 83 -9.54 -2.49 -10.80
CA ASN A 83 -9.28 -1.13 -11.31
C ASN A 83 -8.41 -0.32 -10.35
N VAL A 84 -7.31 -0.93 -9.90
CA VAL A 84 -6.44 -0.35 -8.89
C VAL A 84 -5.51 0.70 -9.50
N HIS A 85 -5.41 1.85 -8.82
CA HIS A 85 -4.43 2.88 -9.14
C HIS A 85 -3.33 2.81 -8.10
N LEU A 86 -2.09 2.94 -8.53
CA LEU A 86 -0.94 2.87 -7.63
C LEU A 86 -0.20 4.21 -7.60
N LEU A 87 0.21 4.63 -6.43
CA LEU A 87 1.09 5.76 -6.25
C LEU A 87 2.16 5.37 -5.24
N GLY A 88 3.43 5.40 -5.65
CA GLY A 88 4.51 5.02 -4.79
C GLY A 88 5.45 6.18 -4.53
N ASN A 89 6.06 6.20 -3.34
CA ASN A 89 7.01 7.21 -2.93
C ASN A 89 8.34 6.53 -2.59
N SER A 90 9.42 6.94 -3.25
CA SER A 90 10.76 6.43 -3.00
C SER A 90 10.79 4.90 -3.21
N LEU A 91 11.10 4.11 -2.18
CA LEU A 91 11.10 2.65 -2.29
C LEU A 91 9.73 2.12 -2.75
N GLY A 92 8.65 2.74 -2.26
CA GLY A 92 7.30 2.36 -2.68
C GLY A 92 7.10 2.53 -4.17
N GLY A 93 7.68 3.57 -4.78
CA GLY A 93 7.61 3.77 -6.22
C GLY A 93 8.30 2.63 -6.97
N HIS A 94 9.46 2.20 -6.50
CA HIS A 94 10.18 1.09 -7.09
C HIS A 94 9.38 -0.22 -6.98
N VAL A 95 8.82 -0.47 -5.79
CA VAL A 95 7.98 -1.65 -5.57
C VAL A 95 6.77 -1.64 -6.50
N GLY A 96 6.13 -0.49 -6.64
CA GLY A 96 4.98 -0.36 -7.52
C GLY A 96 5.32 -0.63 -8.97
N LEU A 97 6.46 -0.12 -9.44
CA LEU A 97 6.91 -0.37 -10.80
C LEU A 97 7.16 -1.85 -11.04
N VAL A 98 7.85 -2.51 -10.13
CA VAL A 98 8.10 -3.95 -10.24
C VAL A 98 6.79 -4.74 -10.21
N TYR A 99 5.86 -4.32 -9.36
CA TYR A 99 4.53 -4.94 -9.32
C TYR A 99 3.85 -4.87 -10.70
N LEU A 100 3.86 -3.69 -11.33
CA LEU A 100 3.22 -3.50 -12.63
C LEU A 100 3.88 -4.35 -13.72
N LEU A 101 5.20 -4.54 -13.63
CA LEU A 101 5.92 -5.30 -14.65
C LEU A 101 5.75 -6.81 -14.49
N LYS A 102 5.49 -7.30 -13.29
CA LYS A 102 5.43 -8.75 -13.01
C LYS A 102 4.05 -9.28 -12.69
N HIS A 103 3.16 -8.42 -12.35
CA HIS A 103 1.82 -8.80 -11.89
C HIS A 103 0.75 -7.95 -12.56
#